data_54817b6eb00ce299f50c77b339ee3318
#
_entry.id   54817b6eb00ce299f50c77b339ee3318
#
_cell.length_a   1.000
_cell.length_b   1.000
_cell.length_c   1.000
_cell.angle_alpha   90.00
_cell.angle_beta   90.00
_cell.angle_gamma   90.00
#
_symmetry.space_group_name_H-M   'P 1'
#
loop_
_entity.id
_entity.type
_entity.pdbx_description
1 polymer ?
#
loop_
_entity_poly.entity_id
_entity_poly.type
_entity_poly.pdbx_seq_one_letter_code
_entity_poly.pdbx_strand_id
1 'polypeptide(L)'
;MPSPRRELLRVAGAESLGPYTLLRLARGGVDPGAPGQFFMLEAPGRLLPRALSLCLAPAGELAFLVDPVGPGTASLCALARGDAIHVFGPLGHGFRLDVERPLLVGGGVGVAPLPYLAEALRFPPAVLGFRSGWHAEAAALLPGAEVAIEPTLVTELIRPGHELLACGPEPMLHAVAALCPGAQLAWEAPMACGYGACYGCAVEIGGELKRLCVEGPVLLAA
;
A
#
# COMPACT_ATOMS: atom_id res chain seq x y z
N MET A 1 -15.88 10.45 -6.83
CA MET A 1 -14.59 9.74 -7.02
C MET A 1 -14.17 9.89 -8.47
N PRO A 2 -12.88 10.11 -8.76
CA PRO A 2 -12.39 10.11 -10.12
C PRO A 2 -12.63 8.75 -10.78
N SER A 3 -12.97 8.76 -12.08
CA SER A 3 -13.17 7.51 -12.82
C SER A 3 -11.82 6.83 -13.08
N PRO A 4 -11.67 5.53 -12.81
CA PRO A 4 -10.45 4.79 -13.13
C PRO A 4 -10.11 4.89 -14.63
N ARG A 5 -8.83 5.08 -14.93
CA ARG A 5 -8.34 5.16 -16.32
C ARG A 5 -7.20 4.18 -16.54
N ARG A 6 -7.10 3.64 -17.74
CA ARG A 6 -5.94 2.89 -18.19
C ARG A 6 -5.08 3.79 -19.07
N GLU A 7 -3.88 4.08 -18.60
CA GLU A 7 -2.94 5.00 -19.26
C GLU A 7 -1.58 4.34 -19.42
N LEU A 8 -0.85 4.71 -20.46
CA LEU A 8 0.53 4.31 -20.67
C LEU A 8 1.45 5.35 -20.03
N LEU A 9 2.10 5.00 -18.93
CA LEU A 9 2.97 5.90 -18.18
C LEU A 9 4.45 5.53 -18.38
N ARG A 10 5.31 6.55 -18.42
CA ARG A 10 6.75 6.36 -18.50
C ARG A 10 7.38 6.28 -17.13
N VAL A 11 8.35 5.40 -16.98
CA VAL A 11 9.19 5.30 -15.79
C VAL A 11 10.05 6.55 -15.68
N ALA A 12 9.87 7.31 -14.61
CA ALA A 12 10.65 8.48 -14.25
C ALA A 12 11.93 8.11 -13.49
N GLY A 13 11.91 6.96 -12.80
CA GLY A 13 13.05 6.42 -12.07
C GLY A 13 12.67 5.20 -11.22
N ALA A 14 13.70 4.50 -10.76
CA ALA A 14 13.59 3.42 -9.79
C ALA A 14 14.73 3.55 -8.80
N GLU A 15 14.44 3.39 -7.51
CA GLU A 15 15.37 3.56 -6.41
C GLU A 15 15.26 2.38 -5.46
N SER A 16 16.38 1.83 -5.01
CA SER A 16 16.39 0.74 -4.03
C SER A 16 16.27 1.29 -2.61
N LEU A 17 15.38 0.67 -1.82
CA LEU A 17 15.21 0.91 -0.39
C LEU A 17 15.26 -0.45 0.32
N GLY A 18 16.44 -0.88 0.70
CA GLY A 18 16.68 -2.24 1.16
C GLY A 18 16.31 -3.27 0.08
N PRO A 19 15.44 -4.26 0.38
CA PRO A 19 15.00 -5.26 -0.60
C PRO A 19 13.95 -4.71 -1.58
N TYR A 20 13.38 -3.55 -1.30
CA TYR A 20 12.29 -2.96 -2.07
C TYR A 20 12.80 -2.03 -3.17
N THR A 21 11.95 -1.79 -4.17
CA THR A 21 12.17 -0.78 -5.20
C THR A 21 11.07 0.27 -5.14
N LEU A 22 11.44 1.53 -4.99
CA LEU A 22 10.52 2.65 -5.17
C LEU A 22 10.48 3.00 -6.67
N LEU A 23 9.47 2.51 -7.36
CA LEU A 23 9.21 2.74 -8.78
C LEU A 23 8.43 4.04 -8.96
N ARG A 24 8.99 5.00 -9.70
CA ARG A 24 8.36 6.29 -10.00
C ARG A 24 7.93 6.35 -11.46
N LEU A 25 6.68 6.73 -11.70
CA LEU A 25 6.09 6.88 -13.02
C LEU A 25 5.68 8.33 -13.25
N ALA A 26 5.96 8.86 -14.42
CA ALA A 26 5.44 10.17 -14.82
C ALA A 26 3.90 10.09 -14.88
N ARG A 27 3.21 10.88 -14.04
CA ARG A 27 1.77 10.77 -13.81
C ARG A 27 0.90 11.07 -15.02
N GLY A 28 1.36 11.96 -15.90
CA GLY A 28 0.51 12.46 -16.98
C GLY A 28 -0.74 13.16 -16.42
N GLY A 29 -1.90 12.78 -16.94
CA GLY A 29 -3.22 13.25 -16.46
C GLY A 29 -3.91 12.33 -15.48
N VAL A 30 -3.23 11.29 -14.96
CA VAL A 30 -3.81 10.32 -14.03
C VAL A 30 -4.04 10.95 -12.66
N ASP A 31 -5.24 10.78 -12.11
CA ASP A 31 -5.57 11.18 -10.75
C ASP A 31 -4.88 10.23 -9.76
N PRO A 32 -4.18 10.71 -8.73
CA PRO A 32 -3.57 9.85 -7.72
C PRO A 32 -4.60 9.14 -6.83
N GLY A 33 -5.84 9.62 -6.80
CA GLY A 33 -6.87 9.07 -5.92
C GLY A 33 -6.68 9.41 -4.45
N ALA A 34 -7.38 8.68 -3.59
CA ALA A 34 -7.30 8.81 -2.14
C ALA A 34 -6.23 7.86 -1.54
N PRO A 35 -5.61 8.23 -0.40
CA PRO A 35 -4.70 7.34 0.32
C PRO A 35 -5.32 5.98 0.63
N GLY A 36 -4.57 4.90 0.36
CA GLY A 36 -5.04 3.52 0.52
C GLY A 36 -5.69 2.93 -0.73
N GLN A 37 -6.00 3.72 -1.76
CA GLN A 37 -6.33 3.20 -3.07
C GLN A 37 -5.11 2.60 -3.77
N PHE A 38 -5.35 1.74 -4.75
CA PHE A 38 -4.31 1.02 -5.47
C PHE A 38 -4.43 1.21 -6.98
N PHE A 39 -3.40 0.78 -7.69
CA PHE A 39 -3.34 0.73 -9.15
C PHE A 39 -2.95 -0.68 -9.60
N MET A 40 -3.45 -1.08 -10.77
CA MET A 40 -3.01 -2.28 -11.47
C MET A 40 -1.90 -1.90 -12.44
N LEU A 41 -0.68 -2.37 -12.20
CA LEU A 41 0.48 -2.14 -13.06
C LEU A 41 0.72 -3.36 -13.94
N GLU A 42 0.76 -3.18 -15.28
CA GLU A 42 1.09 -4.27 -16.21
C GLU A 42 2.57 -4.61 -16.11
N ALA A 43 2.85 -5.80 -15.55
CA ALA A 43 4.21 -6.28 -15.40
C ALA A 43 4.73 -6.82 -16.74
N PRO A 44 5.90 -6.35 -17.25
CA PRO A 44 6.44 -6.78 -18.53
C PRO A 44 6.54 -8.31 -18.66
N GLY A 45 6.06 -8.84 -19.78
CA GLY A 45 6.07 -10.28 -20.06
C GLY A 45 5.15 -11.12 -19.17
N ARG A 46 4.17 -10.51 -18.49
CA ARG A 46 3.19 -11.21 -17.64
C ARG A 46 1.76 -10.98 -18.13
N LEU A 47 0.94 -12.03 -18.01
CA LEU A 47 -0.47 -11.96 -18.41
C LEU A 47 -1.29 -11.09 -17.46
N LEU A 48 -1.04 -11.19 -16.15
CA LEU A 48 -1.79 -10.47 -15.15
C LEU A 48 -1.00 -9.25 -14.64
N PRO A 49 -1.66 -8.11 -14.42
CA PRO A 49 -1.05 -6.95 -13.77
C PRO A 49 -0.80 -7.21 -12.27
N ARG A 50 -0.16 -6.28 -11.60
CA ARG A 50 0.08 -6.29 -10.15
C ARG A 50 -0.65 -5.14 -9.51
N ALA A 51 -1.45 -5.44 -8.48
CA ALA A 51 -2.10 -4.46 -7.63
C ALA A 51 -1.05 -3.89 -6.67
N LEU A 52 -0.81 -2.58 -6.75
CA LEU A 52 0.13 -1.88 -5.88
C LEU A 52 -0.53 -0.64 -5.30
N SER A 53 -0.41 -0.46 -3.99
CA SER A 53 -0.85 0.76 -3.31
C SER A 53 -0.02 1.95 -3.76
N LEU A 54 -0.66 3.11 -3.93
CA LEU A 54 0.07 4.35 -4.17
C LEU A 54 0.85 4.72 -2.90
N CYS A 55 2.17 4.90 -3.08
CA CYS A 55 3.09 5.23 -1.99
C CYS A 55 3.27 6.74 -1.82
N LEU A 56 3.51 7.45 -2.92
CA LEU A 56 3.68 8.90 -2.96
C LEU A 56 3.10 9.45 -4.26
N ALA A 57 2.62 10.70 -4.21
CA ALA A 57 2.12 11.43 -5.38
C ALA A 57 2.75 12.83 -5.49
N PRO A 58 4.09 12.94 -5.60
CA PRO A 58 4.72 14.24 -5.77
C PRO A 58 4.28 14.88 -7.10
N ALA A 59 4.55 16.17 -7.26
CA ALA A 59 4.12 16.91 -8.44
C ALA A 59 4.58 16.22 -9.73
N GLY A 60 3.61 15.74 -10.53
CA GLY A 60 3.87 15.12 -11.83
C GLY A 60 4.24 13.64 -11.80
N GLU A 61 4.28 12.98 -10.64
CA GLU A 61 4.64 11.55 -10.52
C GLU A 61 3.64 10.75 -9.69
N LEU A 62 3.65 9.44 -9.89
CA LEU A 62 3.10 8.41 -9.01
C LEU A 62 4.24 7.49 -8.60
N ALA A 63 4.39 7.21 -7.30
CA ALA A 63 5.42 6.31 -6.81
C ALA A 63 4.80 5.09 -6.11
N PHE A 64 5.40 3.93 -6.37
CA PHE A 64 4.97 2.63 -5.86
C PHE A 64 6.14 1.91 -5.21
N LEU A 65 5.98 1.45 -3.97
CA LEU A 65 6.97 0.59 -3.33
C LEU A 65 6.68 -0.86 -3.72
N VAL A 66 7.67 -1.49 -4.34
CA VAL A 66 7.54 -2.85 -4.90
C VAL A 66 8.46 -3.80 -4.17
N ASP A 67 7.90 -4.90 -3.65
CA ASP A 67 8.66 -6.03 -3.11
C ASP A 67 8.80 -7.11 -4.22
N PRO A 68 10.03 -7.49 -4.64
CA PRO A 68 10.25 -8.47 -5.71
C PRO A 68 9.99 -9.93 -5.28
N VAL A 69 8.83 -10.19 -4.65
CA VAL A 69 8.45 -11.52 -4.13
C VAL A 69 8.14 -12.55 -5.20
N GLY A 70 8.00 -12.13 -6.45
CA GLY A 70 7.70 -13.05 -7.54
C GLY A 70 8.05 -12.47 -8.91
N PRO A 71 7.94 -13.28 -9.99
CA PRO A 71 8.43 -12.87 -11.30
C PRO A 71 7.75 -11.63 -11.89
N GLY A 72 6.51 -11.31 -11.46
CA GLY A 72 5.81 -10.09 -11.90
C GLY A 72 6.34 -8.84 -11.21
N THR A 73 6.48 -8.86 -9.88
CA THR A 73 7.05 -7.73 -9.14
C THR A 73 8.54 -7.57 -9.45
N ALA A 74 9.28 -8.66 -9.65
CA ALA A 74 10.68 -8.60 -10.09
C ALA A 74 10.82 -7.92 -11.47
N SER A 75 9.90 -8.17 -12.43
CA SER A 75 9.94 -7.49 -13.72
C SER A 75 9.58 -6.00 -13.62
N LEU A 76 8.77 -5.58 -12.65
CA LEU A 76 8.52 -4.17 -12.36
C LEU A 76 9.76 -3.49 -11.75
N CYS A 77 10.46 -4.18 -10.83
CA CYS A 77 11.71 -3.67 -10.24
C CYS A 77 12.85 -3.54 -11.25
N ALA A 78 12.82 -4.31 -12.35
CA ALA A 78 13.83 -4.26 -13.41
C ALA A 78 13.60 -3.13 -14.44
N LEU A 79 12.53 -2.37 -14.32
CA LEU A 79 12.22 -1.26 -15.23
C LEU A 79 13.24 -0.14 -15.08
N ALA A 80 13.68 0.39 -16.21
CA ALA A 80 14.62 1.51 -16.30
C ALA A 80 13.89 2.82 -16.65
N ARG A 81 14.52 3.94 -16.35
CA ARG A 81 14.04 5.26 -16.76
C ARG A 81 13.80 5.33 -18.26
N GLY A 82 12.61 5.75 -18.65
CA GLY A 82 12.16 5.85 -20.04
C GLY A 82 11.32 4.66 -20.52
N ASP A 83 11.38 3.50 -19.84
CA ASP A 83 10.45 2.42 -20.11
C ASP A 83 9.01 2.90 -19.92
N ALA A 84 8.06 2.16 -20.48
CA ALA A 84 6.64 2.50 -20.37
C ALA A 84 5.83 1.26 -20.01
N ILE A 85 4.87 1.44 -19.09
CA ILE A 85 3.93 0.39 -18.68
C ILE A 85 2.52 0.95 -18.64
N HIS A 86 1.53 0.10 -18.90
CA HIS A 86 0.15 0.47 -18.65
C HIS A 86 -0.16 0.39 -17.15
N VAL A 87 -0.89 1.41 -16.70
CA VAL A 87 -1.38 1.54 -15.33
C VAL A 87 -2.89 1.75 -15.39
N PHE A 88 -3.64 1.06 -14.53
CA PHE A 88 -5.09 1.21 -14.42
C PHE A 88 -5.47 1.54 -12.98
N GLY A 89 -6.10 2.66 -12.78
CA GLY A 89 -6.53 3.16 -11.47
C GLY A 89 -6.95 4.64 -11.48
N PRO A 90 -7.17 5.23 -10.29
CA PRO A 90 -7.15 4.62 -8.96
C PRO A 90 -8.34 3.69 -8.72
N LEU A 91 -8.16 2.65 -7.90
CA LEU A 91 -9.13 1.57 -7.66
C LEU A 91 -9.35 1.34 -6.17
N GLY A 92 -10.50 0.74 -5.83
CA GLY A 92 -10.88 0.39 -4.47
C GLY A 92 -11.22 1.60 -3.60
N HIS A 93 -11.37 1.34 -2.30
CA HIS A 93 -11.66 2.35 -1.27
C HIS A 93 -10.42 2.57 -0.40
N GLY A 94 -10.08 3.83 -0.18
CA GLY A 94 -8.97 4.24 0.66
C GLY A 94 -9.35 4.40 2.13
N PHE A 95 -8.40 4.91 2.91
CA PHE A 95 -8.59 5.25 4.31
C PHE A 95 -9.54 6.45 4.46
N ARG A 96 -10.36 6.41 5.49
CA ARG A 96 -11.13 7.56 5.96
C ARG A 96 -10.18 8.51 6.68
N LEU A 97 -10.30 9.80 6.38
CA LEU A 97 -9.41 10.83 6.91
C LEU A 97 -10.05 11.62 8.07
N ASP A 98 -11.31 11.35 8.39
CA ASP A 98 -12.06 11.93 9.51
C ASP A 98 -11.71 11.24 10.84
N VAL A 99 -10.46 11.32 11.24
CA VAL A 99 -9.87 10.68 12.42
C VAL A 99 -9.28 11.75 13.36
N GLU A 100 -9.50 11.59 14.67
CA GLU A 100 -9.06 12.60 15.65
C GLU A 100 -7.62 12.39 16.14
N ARG A 101 -7.24 11.14 16.42
CA ARG A 101 -5.93 10.77 16.96
C ARG A 101 -5.32 9.62 16.17
N PRO A 102 -5.00 9.81 14.89
CA PRO A 102 -4.48 8.75 14.05
C PRO A 102 -3.10 8.27 14.51
N LEU A 103 -2.89 6.95 14.43
CA LEU A 103 -1.58 6.30 14.49
C LEU A 103 -1.45 5.39 13.26
N LEU A 104 -0.43 5.64 12.46
CA LEU A 104 -0.14 4.81 11.30
C LEU A 104 0.66 3.58 11.74
N VAL A 105 0.24 2.41 11.29
CA VAL A 105 0.87 1.13 11.65
C VAL A 105 1.25 0.38 10.38
N GLY A 106 2.55 0.18 10.15
CA GLY A 106 3.06 -0.48 8.96
C GLY A 106 3.86 -1.74 9.25
N GLY A 107 3.71 -2.78 8.42
CA GLY A 107 4.51 -4.00 8.52
C GLY A 107 5.14 -4.41 7.18
N GLY A 108 6.46 -4.50 7.12
CA GLY A 108 7.18 -4.86 5.89
C GLY A 108 6.82 -3.94 4.72
N VAL A 109 6.50 -4.52 3.55
CA VAL A 109 6.06 -3.74 2.37
C VAL A 109 4.72 -3.01 2.60
N GLY A 110 3.95 -3.36 3.64
CA GLY A 110 2.75 -2.63 4.05
C GLY A 110 3.00 -1.17 4.47
N VAL A 111 4.24 -0.73 4.57
CA VAL A 111 4.57 0.71 4.64
C VAL A 111 4.13 1.46 3.38
N ALA A 112 3.96 0.79 2.25
CA ALA A 112 3.71 1.39 0.94
C ALA A 112 2.60 2.46 0.91
N PRO A 113 1.37 2.26 1.40
CA PRO A 113 0.31 3.27 1.36
C PRO A 113 0.46 4.38 2.40
N LEU A 114 1.34 4.21 3.41
CA LEU A 114 1.38 5.09 4.57
C LEU A 114 2.02 6.46 4.32
N PRO A 115 3.03 6.65 3.46
CA PRO A 115 3.59 7.97 3.17
C PRO A 115 2.55 8.94 2.56
N TYR A 116 1.76 8.46 1.59
CA TYR A 116 0.70 9.27 0.99
C TYR A 116 -0.45 9.55 1.98
N LEU A 117 -0.76 8.57 2.85
CA LEU A 117 -1.71 8.75 3.94
C LEU A 117 -1.19 9.75 4.98
N ALA A 118 0.10 9.68 5.34
CA ALA A 118 0.72 10.59 6.29
C ALA A 118 0.66 12.04 5.80
N GLU A 119 0.94 12.28 4.52
CA GLU A 119 0.81 13.61 3.90
C GLU A 119 -0.63 14.16 4.03
N ALA A 120 -1.64 13.33 3.71
CA ALA A 120 -3.04 13.72 3.81
C ALA A 120 -3.50 14.01 5.24
N LEU A 121 -2.93 13.33 6.24
CA LEU A 121 -3.21 13.49 7.67
C LEU A 121 -2.25 14.46 8.38
N ARG A 122 -1.39 15.17 7.62
CA ARG A 122 -0.40 16.14 8.16
C ARG A 122 0.62 15.48 9.09
N PHE A 123 1.14 14.31 8.70
CA PHE A 123 2.23 13.57 9.35
C PHE A 123 1.95 13.21 10.82
N PRO A 124 0.91 12.39 11.09
CA PRO A 124 0.67 11.87 12.42
C PRO A 124 1.77 10.90 12.87
N PRO A 125 1.79 10.50 14.16
CA PRO A 125 2.69 9.45 14.62
C PRO A 125 2.56 8.18 13.79
N ALA A 126 3.68 7.47 13.61
CA ALA A 126 3.74 6.21 12.89
C ALA A 126 4.62 5.21 13.61
N VAL A 127 4.25 3.93 13.57
CA VAL A 127 5.04 2.80 14.05
C VAL A 127 5.19 1.80 12.91
N LEU A 128 6.42 1.33 12.69
CA LEU A 128 6.75 0.45 11.57
C LEU A 128 7.48 -0.80 12.07
N GLY A 129 7.08 -1.97 11.58
CA GLY A 129 7.70 -3.25 11.92
C GLY A 129 8.37 -3.89 10.71
N PHE A 130 9.61 -4.38 10.90
CA PHE A 130 10.36 -5.05 9.86
C PHE A 130 11.08 -6.29 10.42
N ARG A 131 11.31 -7.28 9.56
CA ARG A 131 12.01 -8.50 9.95
C ARG A 131 13.54 -8.34 10.07
N SER A 132 14.12 -7.26 9.53
CA SER A 132 15.56 -6.98 9.65
C SER A 132 15.88 -5.52 9.36
N GLY A 133 17.10 -5.07 9.73
CA GLY A 133 17.58 -3.72 9.43
C GLY A 133 17.60 -3.39 7.94
N TRP A 134 17.86 -4.37 7.07
CA TRP A 134 17.82 -4.18 5.61
C TRP A 134 16.42 -3.85 5.12
N HIS A 135 15.37 -4.53 5.63
CA HIS A 135 13.97 -4.19 5.30
C HIS A 135 13.57 -2.84 5.90
N ALA A 136 14.13 -2.46 7.04
CA ALA A 136 13.84 -1.21 7.72
C ALA A 136 14.37 0.04 6.98
N GLU A 137 15.18 -0.10 5.91
CA GLU A 137 15.54 1.03 5.04
C GLU A 137 14.30 1.72 4.45
N ALA A 138 13.20 0.99 4.26
CA ALA A 138 11.92 1.55 3.82
C ALA A 138 11.30 2.54 4.83
N ALA A 139 11.73 2.56 6.08
CA ALA A 139 11.31 3.56 7.06
C ALA A 139 11.70 5.00 6.66
N ALA A 140 12.69 5.16 5.77
CA ALA A 140 13.05 6.46 5.19
C ALA A 140 11.88 7.15 4.47
N LEU A 141 10.86 6.40 4.05
CA LEU A 141 9.62 6.92 3.46
C LEU A 141 8.70 7.64 4.47
N LEU A 142 8.89 7.40 5.77
CA LEU A 142 8.14 8.01 6.88
C LEU A 142 9.10 8.53 7.96
N PRO A 143 9.79 9.64 7.72
CA PRO A 143 10.73 10.22 8.69
C PRO A 143 10.04 10.48 10.03
N GLY A 144 10.69 10.06 11.12
CA GLY A 144 10.17 10.19 12.48
C GLY A 144 9.27 9.05 12.95
N ALA A 145 9.02 8.03 12.13
CA ALA A 145 8.34 6.82 12.57
C ALA A 145 9.20 6.06 13.60
N GLU A 146 8.55 5.50 14.61
CA GLU A 146 9.18 4.55 15.56
C GLU A 146 9.28 3.18 14.86
N VAL A 147 10.46 2.53 14.94
CA VAL A 147 10.74 1.31 14.17
C VAL A 147 11.00 0.14 15.10
N ALA A 148 10.24 -0.94 14.92
CA ALA A 148 10.50 -2.26 15.50
C ALA A 148 11.19 -3.17 14.47
N ILE A 149 12.19 -3.94 14.93
CA ILE A 149 12.85 -4.98 14.14
C ILE A 149 12.73 -6.28 14.91
N GLU A 150 12.38 -7.37 14.23
CA GLU A 150 12.28 -8.69 14.86
C GLU A 150 13.50 -9.00 15.74
N PRO A 151 13.28 -9.53 16.98
CA PRO A 151 12.04 -10.15 17.45
C PRO A 151 10.98 -9.20 18.03
N THR A 152 11.24 -7.88 18.13
CA THR A 152 10.24 -6.92 18.60
C THR A 152 9.15 -6.74 17.54
N LEU A 153 7.90 -6.89 17.94
CA LEU A 153 6.76 -6.73 17.04
C LEU A 153 6.27 -5.28 17.03
N VAL A 154 5.78 -4.80 15.88
CA VAL A 154 5.24 -3.45 15.76
C VAL A 154 4.08 -3.20 16.71
N THR A 155 3.31 -4.22 17.05
CA THR A 155 2.20 -4.15 18.02
C THR A 155 2.63 -3.77 19.42
N GLU A 156 3.89 -4.01 19.79
CA GLU A 156 4.45 -3.59 21.08
C GLU A 156 4.68 -2.08 21.17
N LEU A 157 4.77 -1.39 20.02
CA LEU A 157 4.90 0.06 19.95
C LEU A 157 3.55 0.78 19.95
N ILE A 158 2.43 0.06 19.79
CA ILE A 158 1.08 0.65 19.75
C ILE A 158 0.68 1.09 21.15
N ARG A 159 0.33 2.36 21.29
CA ARG A 159 -0.14 2.96 22.54
C ARG A 159 -1.66 3.12 22.53
N PRO A 160 -2.35 2.93 23.68
CA PRO A 160 -3.80 3.10 23.75
C PRO A 160 -4.28 4.51 23.40
N GLY A 161 -5.53 4.63 22.95
CA GLY A 161 -6.21 5.90 22.72
C GLY A 161 -5.92 6.53 21.36
N HIS A 162 -5.43 5.75 20.41
CA HIS A 162 -5.29 6.14 19.01
C HIS A 162 -6.30 5.41 18.12
N GLU A 163 -6.68 6.05 17.02
CA GLU A 163 -7.35 5.40 15.90
C GLU A 163 -6.30 4.82 14.97
N LEU A 164 -6.30 3.50 14.80
CA LEU A 164 -5.25 2.81 14.06
C LEU A 164 -5.59 2.72 12.58
N LEU A 165 -4.65 3.12 11.73
CA LEU A 165 -4.70 2.96 10.29
C LEU A 165 -3.52 2.08 9.89
N ALA A 166 -3.80 0.83 9.51
CA ALA A 166 -2.76 -0.19 9.38
C ALA A 166 -2.71 -0.82 8.00
N CYS A 167 -1.49 -1.16 7.56
CA CYS A 167 -1.23 -1.99 6.40
C CYS A 167 -0.02 -2.89 6.65
N GLY A 168 -0.13 -4.18 6.33
CA GLY A 168 0.93 -5.14 6.55
C GLY A 168 0.45 -6.59 6.43
N PRO A 169 1.27 -7.55 6.87
CA PRO A 169 0.92 -8.97 6.82
C PRO A 169 -0.37 -9.28 7.59
N GLU A 170 -1.14 -10.23 7.09
CA GLU A 170 -2.42 -10.65 7.69
C GLU A 170 -2.35 -10.92 9.19
N PRO A 171 -1.35 -11.64 9.75
CA PRO A 171 -1.24 -11.83 11.20
C PRO A 171 -1.10 -10.53 11.98
N MET A 172 -0.39 -9.53 11.43
CA MET A 172 -0.27 -8.20 12.04
C MET A 172 -1.62 -7.48 12.04
N LEU A 173 -2.37 -7.53 10.92
CA LEU A 173 -3.68 -6.88 10.82
C LEU A 173 -4.68 -7.47 11.80
N HIS A 174 -4.68 -8.79 11.99
CA HIS A 174 -5.49 -9.45 13.03
C HIS A 174 -5.11 -9.02 14.45
N ALA A 175 -3.81 -8.89 14.73
CA ALA A 175 -3.35 -8.41 16.04
C ALA A 175 -3.75 -6.94 16.27
N VAL A 176 -3.67 -6.08 15.24
CA VAL A 176 -4.13 -4.69 15.30
C VAL A 176 -5.65 -4.62 15.53
N ALA A 177 -6.43 -5.45 14.83
CA ALA A 177 -7.89 -5.53 15.03
C ALA A 177 -8.26 -5.88 16.46
N ALA A 178 -7.54 -6.82 17.07
CA ALA A 178 -7.76 -7.22 18.46
C ALA A 178 -7.42 -6.11 19.48
N LEU A 179 -6.46 -5.24 19.15
CA LEU A 179 -6.06 -4.10 19.99
C LEU A 179 -7.00 -2.90 19.86
N CYS A 180 -7.59 -2.69 18.68
CA CYS A 180 -8.41 -1.52 18.37
C CYS A 180 -9.60 -1.93 17.48
N PRO A 181 -10.76 -2.28 18.05
CA PRO A 181 -11.99 -2.41 17.29
C PRO A 181 -12.29 -1.11 16.54
N GLY A 182 -12.64 -1.24 15.26
CA GLY A 182 -12.84 -0.10 14.38
C GLY A 182 -11.56 0.45 13.71
N ALA A 183 -10.39 -0.16 13.93
CA ALA A 183 -9.18 0.16 13.17
C ALA A 183 -9.43 0.05 11.66
N GLN A 184 -8.81 0.91 10.87
CA GLN A 184 -8.85 0.84 9.42
C GLN A 184 -7.68 -0.03 8.93
N LEU A 185 -8.00 -1.14 8.27
CA LEU A 185 -7.04 -2.17 7.88
C LEU A 185 -6.99 -2.32 6.36
N ALA A 186 -5.84 -2.07 5.76
CA ALA A 186 -5.61 -2.31 4.34
C ALA A 186 -5.19 -3.77 4.12
N TRP A 187 -6.11 -4.57 3.59
CA TRP A 187 -5.94 -6.00 3.33
C TRP A 187 -5.34 -6.27 1.95
N GLU A 188 -4.65 -7.38 1.82
CA GLU A 188 -4.08 -7.86 0.58
C GLU A 188 -4.72 -9.18 0.13
N ALA A 189 -4.90 -9.32 -1.18
CA ALA A 189 -5.21 -10.59 -1.84
C ALA A 189 -4.72 -10.56 -3.30
N PRO A 190 -4.49 -11.71 -3.93
CA PRO A 190 -4.19 -11.74 -5.36
C PRO A 190 -5.30 -11.09 -6.18
N MET A 191 -4.94 -10.14 -7.04
CA MET A 191 -5.90 -9.44 -7.91
C MET A 191 -5.55 -9.67 -9.37
N ALA A 192 -6.54 -10.09 -10.18
CA ALA A 192 -6.38 -10.24 -11.61
C ALA A 192 -6.99 -9.08 -12.38
N CYS A 193 -8.27 -8.74 -12.15
CA CYS A 193 -8.95 -7.67 -12.87
C CYS A 193 -8.87 -6.29 -12.19
N GLY A 194 -8.92 -6.22 -10.86
CA GLY A 194 -8.89 -4.98 -10.08
C GLY A 194 -10.23 -4.23 -9.99
N TYR A 195 -11.31 -4.70 -10.66
CA TYR A 195 -12.61 -3.99 -10.73
C TYR A 195 -13.84 -4.89 -10.49
N GLY A 196 -13.67 -6.00 -9.78
CA GLY A 196 -14.78 -6.83 -9.29
C GLY A 196 -15.31 -7.90 -10.23
N ALA A 197 -14.75 -8.09 -11.43
CA ALA A 197 -15.28 -9.02 -12.42
C ALA A 197 -14.88 -10.49 -12.17
N CYS A 198 -13.64 -10.75 -11.68
CA CYS A 198 -13.09 -12.10 -11.62
C CYS A 198 -13.23 -12.80 -10.27
N TYR A 199 -13.58 -12.10 -9.21
CA TYR A 199 -13.67 -12.57 -7.82
C TYR A 199 -12.37 -13.14 -7.23
N GLY A 200 -11.23 -13.01 -7.90
CA GLY A 200 -9.94 -13.53 -7.43
C GLY A 200 -9.41 -12.87 -6.16
N CYS A 201 -9.94 -11.71 -5.79
CA CYS A 201 -9.58 -10.98 -4.58
C CYS A 201 -10.65 -11.12 -3.46
N ALA A 202 -11.53 -12.12 -3.55
CA ALA A 202 -12.50 -12.36 -2.49
C ALA A 202 -11.81 -12.99 -1.27
N VAL A 203 -12.00 -12.39 -0.12
CA VAL A 203 -11.50 -12.84 1.19
C VAL A 203 -12.64 -12.87 2.19
N GLU A 204 -12.55 -13.74 3.19
CA GLU A 204 -13.50 -13.79 4.28
C GLU A 204 -13.02 -12.90 5.43
N ILE A 205 -13.79 -11.87 5.77
CA ILE A 205 -13.50 -10.95 6.86
C ILE A 205 -14.77 -10.75 7.68
N GLY A 206 -14.70 -11.06 8.97
CA GLY A 206 -15.86 -10.97 9.87
C GLY A 206 -17.02 -11.89 9.48
N GLY A 207 -16.75 -13.04 8.84
CA GLY A 207 -17.78 -13.99 8.39
C GLY A 207 -18.46 -13.59 7.06
N GLU A 208 -18.01 -12.54 6.40
CA GLU A 208 -18.51 -12.09 5.10
C GLU A 208 -17.43 -12.14 4.01
N LEU A 209 -17.82 -12.53 2.79
CA LEU A 209 -16.93 -12.46 1.63
C LEU A 209 -16.87 -11.03 1.11
N LYS A 210 -15.67 -10.45 1.10
CA LYS A 210 -15.37 -9.11 0.58
C LYS A 210 -14.45 -9.23 -0.64
N ARG A 211 -14.79 -8.55 -1.74
CA ARG A 211 -13.86 -8.40 -2.89
C ARG A 211 -13.01 -7.16 -2.63
N LEU A 212 -11.76 -7.35 -2.28
CA LEU A 212 -10.88 -6.25 -1.88
C LEU A 212 -10.72 -5.16 -2.95
N CYS A 213 -10.87 -5.50 -4.22
CA CYS A 213 -10.81 -4.49 -5.29
C CYS A 213 -12.08 -3.62 -5.42
N VAL A 214 -13.17 -3.99 -4.74
CA VAL A 214 -14.45 -3.26 -4.79
C VAL A 214 -14.83 -2.73 -3.42
N GLU A 215 -14.93 -3.60 -2.40
CA GLU A 215 -15.33 -3.24 -1.05
C GLU A 215 -14.16 -2.72 -0.20
N GLY A 216 -12.90 -3.08 -0.58
CA GLY A 216 -11.66 -2.68 0.07
C GLY A 216 -10.75 -1.86 -0.86
N PRO A 217 -9.42 -1.91 -0.70
CA PRO A 217 -8.67 -2.79 0.21
C PRO A 217 -8.78 -2.38 1.68
N VAL A 218 -9.15 -1.14 1.99
CA VAL A 218 -9.28 -0.66 3.37
C VAL A 218 -10.67 -1.00 3.92
N LEU A 219 -10.68 -1.78 4.99
CA LEU A 219 -11.91 -2.19 5.70
C LEU A 219 -11.77 -1.86 7.19
N LEU A 220 -12.90 -1.65 7.87
CA LEU A 220 -12.91 -1.50 9.32
C LEU A 220 -12.76 -2.86 10.00
N ALA A 221 -11.97 -2.89 11.06
CA ALA A 221 -11.95 -4.03 11.97
C ALA A 221 -13.32 -4.16 12.65
N ALA A 222 -13.86 -5.38 12.66
CA ALA A 222 -15.14 -5.72 13.29
C ALA A 222 -14.99 -5.85 14.80
#